data_9c7ca48017da959cd3bb479f3114d4ac
#
_entry.id   9c7ca48017da959cd3bb479f3114d4ac
#
_cell.length_a   1.000
_cell.length_b   1.000
_cell.length_c   1.000
_cell.angle_alpha   90.00
_cell.angle_beta   90.00
_cell.angle_gamma   90.00
#
_symmetry.space_group_name_H-M   'P 1'
#
loop_
_entity.id
_entity.type
_entity.pdbx_description
1 polymer ?
#
loop_
_entity_poly.entity_id
_entity_poly.type
_entity_poly.pdbx_seq_one_letter_code
_entity_poly.pdbx_strand_id
1 'polypeptide(L)'
;MKYSATIKTRDVDFLVPIPLETKIKADIPKLLKDLGFIINFKGSEGYIRLEHPNLIVEFLVPEKGPGSDKPYKLPHFGLNAQPLRFLDLLIEDTMKVKIEGIEINLPHPANFAVHKLIIFQRRTKEEKIIKDRNAAIEILRALIDKGEVAAIRRVFNSMIPKWQKKVIKGLEETKERGILSILTV
;
A
#
# COMPACT_ATOMS: atom_id res chain seq x y z
N MET A 1 -15.21 14.26 8.47
CA MET A 1 -15.59 13.47 7.27
C MET A 1 -15.54 12.01 7.67
N LYS A 2 -16.68 11.32 7.82
CA LYS A 2 -16.70 9.90 8.22
C LYS A 2 -16.63 9.04 6.97
N TYR A 3 -15.47 8.42 6.73
CA TYR A 3 -15.45 7.23 5.92
C TYR A 3 -16.02 6.10 6.77
N SER A 4 -17.08 5.48 6.33
CA SER A 4 -17.56 4.26 6.95
C SER A 4 -16.54 3.16 6.67
N ALA A 5 -15.58 2.96 7.57
CA ALA A 5 -14.64 1.85 7.47
C ALA A 5 -15.37 0.56 7.83
N THR A 6 -15.89 -0.11 6.85
CA THR A 6 -16.54 -1.42 6.99
C THR A 6 -15.57 -2.57 7.19
N ILE A 7 -14.26 -2.32 7.05
CA ILE A 7 -13.23 -3.38 7.12
C ILE A 7 -12.27 -3.05 8.25
N LYS A 8 -12.37 -3.77 9.37
CA LYS A 8 -11.32 -3.79 10.39
C LYS A 8 -10.14 -4.60 9.86
N THR A 9 -8.97 -3.98 9.75
CA THR A 9 -7.71 -4.69 9.54
C THR A 9 -6.91 -4.70 10.84
N ARG A 10 -6.19 -5.80 11.07
CA ARG A 10 -5.21 -5.90 12.15
C ARG A 10 -3.79 -5.59 11.63
N ASP A 11 -3.64 -5.52 10.32
CA ASP A 11 -2.35 -5.35 9.67
C ASP A 11 -2.10 -3.85 9.44
N VAL A 12 -0.93 -3.38 9.89
CA VAL A 12 -0.38 -2.07 9.58
C VAL A 12 0.93 -2.27 8.84
N ASP A 13 0.96 -1.85 7.60
CA ASP A 13 2.12 -1.94 6.72
C ASP A 13 2.85 -0.59 6.70
N PHE A 14 4.10 -0.57 7.15
CA PHE A 14 4.98 0.59 7.01
C PHE A 14 5.79 0.48 5.72
N LEU A 15 5.52 1.41 4.80
CA LEU A 15 6.27 1.52 3.57
C LEU A 15 7.51 2.37 3.77
N VAL A 16 8.67 1.75 3.58
CA VAL A 16 9.97 2.40 3.73
C VAL A 16 10.52 2.76 2.35
N PRO A 17 10.69 4.05 2.03
CA PRO A 17 11.31 4.46 0.77
C PRO A 17 12.78 4.02 0.73
N ILE A 18 13.26 3.64 -0.45
CA ILE A 18 14.66 3.27 -0.66
C ILE A 18 15.27 4.05 -1.83
N PRO A 19 16.50 4.59 -1.67
CA PRO A 19 17.37 4.46 -0.49
C PRO A 19 16.77 5.14 0.75
N LEU A 20 17.00 4.53 1.92
CA LEU A 20 16.56 5.10 3.18
C LEU A 20 17.57 6.16 3.62
N GLU A 21 17.19 7.42 3.53
CA GLU A 21 17.98 8.55 4.01
C GLU A 21 17.57 8.91 5.45
N THR A 22 18.22 8.28 6.42
CA THR A 22 17.98 8.58 7.83
C THR A 22 19.24 8.48 8.65
N LYS A 23 19.39 9.38 9.62
CA LYS A 23 20.40 9.32 10.68
C LYS A 23 19.86 8.65 11.95
N ILE A 24 18.55 8.40 12.00
CA ILE A 24 17.90 7.80 13.15
C ILE A 24 18.24 6.31 13.19
N LYS A 25 18.68 5.86 14.36
CA LYS A 25 18.90 4.45 14.67
C LYS A 25 17.96 4.08 15.81
N ALA A 26 17.12 3.07 15.60
CA ALA A 26 16.18 2.59 16.60
C ALA A 26 15.99 1.09 16.42
N ASP A 27 16.20 0.32 17.46
CA ASP A 27 15.87 -1.11 17.46
C ASP A 27 14.35 -1.25 17.64
N ILE A 28 13.61 -1.21 16.52
CA ILE A 28 12.14 -1.26 16.52
C ILE A 28 11.61 -2.54 17.18
N PRO A 29 12.13 -3.73 16.88
CA PRO A 29 11.73 -4.94 17.58
C PRO A 29 11.86 -4.85 19.09
N LYS A 30 12.97 -4.28 19.59
CA LYS A 30 13.19 -4.11 21.01
C LYS A 30 12.19 -3.12 21.63
N LEU A 31 11.97 -1.97 20.99
CA LEU A 31 11.00 -0.98 21.45
C LEU A 31 9.56 -1.54 21.51
N LEU A 32 9.16 -2.31 20.51
CA LEU A 32 7.82 -2.88 20.45
C LEU A 32 7.65 -4.09 21.38
N LYS A 33 8.75 -4.77 21.76
CA LYS A 33 8.69 -5.87 22.73
C LYS A 33 8.15 -5.40 24.07
N ASP A 34 8.54 -4.20 24.52
CA ASP A 34 8.08 -3.61 25.78
C ASP A 34 6.58 -3.26 25.73
N LEU A 35 5.98 -3.19 24.54
CA LEU A 35 4.56 -3.02 24.30
C LEU A 35 3.82 -4.35 24.06
N GLY A 36 4.46 -5.49 24.27
CA GLY A 36 3.86 -6.81 24.15
C GLY A 36 3.90 -7.42 22.73
N PHE A 37 4.66 -6.82 21.81
CA PHE A 37 4.85 -7.44 20.49
C PHE A 37 5.88 -8.57 20.56
N ILE A 38 5.64 -9.61 19.79
CA ILE A 38 6.58 -10.71 19.56
C ILE A 38 7.10 -10.66 18.12
N ILE A 39 8.36 -11.06 17.95
CA ILE A 39 8.95 -11.21 16.61
C ILE A 39 8.50 -12.55 16.06
N ASN A 40 7.91 -12.54 14.86
CA ASN A 40 7.61 -13.71 14.08
C ASN A 40 8.20 -13.56 12.68
N PHE A 41 8.23 -14.66 11.92
CA PHE A 41 8.77 -14.68 10.56
C PHE A 41 7.69 -15.13 9.57
N LYS A 42 7.54 -14.36 8.50
CA LYS A 42 6.58 -14.63 7.43
C LYS A 42 7.29 -15.25 6.22
N GLY A 43 6.73 -16.33 5.72
CA GLY A 43 7.23 -17.02 4.54
C GLY A 43 8.55 -17.76 4.76
N SER A 44 9.00 -18.48 3.74
CA SER A 44 10.27 -19.21 3.72
C SER A 44 11.49 -18.29 3.79
N GLU A 45 11.32 -17.05 3.35
CA GLU A 45 12.39 -16.05 3.26
C GLU A 45 12.68 -15.34 4.59
N GLY A 46 11.84 -15.55 5.60
CA GLY A 46 12.05 -15.00 6.94
C GLY A 46 11.83 -13.48 7.06
N TYR A 47 10.76 -12.96 6.45
CA TYR A 47 10.38 -11.57 6.64
C TYR A 47 9.94 -11.32 8.08
N ILE A 48 10.52 -10.31 8.73
CA ILE A 48 10.16 -9.96 10.10
C ILE A 48 8.74 -9.40 10.13
N ARG A 49 7.96 -9.95 11.05
CA ARG A 49 6.61 -9.56 11.37
C ARG A 49 6.49 -9.38 12.88
N LEU A 50 6.03 -8.21 13.30
CA LEU A 50 5.85 -7.91 14.72
C LEU A 50 4.38 -8.09 15.06
N GLU A 51 4.09 -9.03 15.95
CA GLU A 51 2.73 -9.48 16.25
C GLU A 51 2.34 -9.14 17.70
N HIS A 52 1.19 -8.53 17.82
CA HIS A 52 0.47 -8.30 19.06
C HIS A 52 -0.96 -8.87 18.91
N PRO A 53 -1.69 -9.29 19.96
CA PRO A 53 -3.05 -9.80 19.82
C PRO A 53 -4.01 -8.91 19.01
N ASN A 54 -3.82 -7.59 19.07
CA ASN A 54 -4.69 -6.62 18.41
C ASN A 54 -4.12 -6.04 17.12
N LEU A 55 -2.82 -6.20 16.85
CA LEU A 55 -2.12 -5.51 15.78
C LEU A 55 -0.98 -6.35 15.21
N ILE A 56 -0.79 -6.26 13.92
CA ILE A 56 0.35 -6.84 13.22
C ILE A 56 1.06 -5.71 12.49
N VAL A 57 2.36 -5.64 12.64
CA VAL A 57 3.19 -4.62 11.99
C VAL A 57 4.16 -5.31 11.04
N GLU A 58 4.13 -4.90 9.78
CA GLU A 58 5.03 -5.35 8.73
C GLU A 58 5.73 -4.15 8.07
N PHE A 59 6.93 -4.38 7.54
CA PHE A 59 7.71 -3.37 6.83
C PHE A 59 7.87 -3.78 5.38
N LEU A 60 7.54 -2.86 4.48
CA LEU A 60 7.55 -3.08 3.05
C LEU A 60 8.52 -2.11 2.37
N VAL A 61 9.15 -2.56 1.29
CA VAL A 61 9.99 -1.71 0.43
C VAL A 61 9.62 -1.93 -1.03
N PRO A 62 9.81 -0.93 -1.92
CA PRO A 62 9.67 -1.15 -3.35
C PRO A 62 10.65 -2.22 -3.85
N GLU A 63 10.16 -3.17 -4.64
CA GLU A 63 11.01 -4.17 -5.30
C GLU A 63 11.85 -3.51 -6.40
N LYS A 64 13.17 -3.58 -6.29
CA LYS A 64 14.11 -3.11 -7.31
C LYS A 64 14.60 -4.29 -8.15
N GLY A 65 14.01 -4.45 -9.34
CA GLY A 65 14.40 -5.47 -10.30
C GLY A 65 13.65 -6.81 -10.17
N PRO A 66 13.75 -7.67 -11.17
CA PRO A 66 13.07 -8.97 -11.17
C PRO A 66 13.75 -9.95 -10.19
N GLY A 67 12.93 -10.64 -9.39
CA GLY A 67 13.37 -11.81 -8.61
C GLY A 67 14.00 -11.50 -7.25
N SER A 68 13.78 -10.34 -6.69
CA SER A 68 14.24 -10.00 -5.34
C SER A 68 13.22 -10.45 -4.29
N ASP A 69 13.04 -11.75 -4.11
CA ASP A 69 12.21 -12.30 -3.02
C ASP A 69 12.95 -12.32 -1.67
N LYS A 70 14.19 -11.81 -1.64
CA LYS A 70 15.01 -11.79 -0.41
C LYS A 70 14.63 -10.60 0.47
N PRO A 71 14.64 -10.80 1.81
CA PRO A 71 14.39 -9.73 2.75
C PRO A 71 15.37 -8.56 2.57
N TYR A 72 14.84 -7.35 2.44
CA TYR A 72 15.64 -6.13 2.38
C TYR A 72 16.06 -5.74 3.80
N LYS A 73 17.36 -5.73 4.08
CA LYS A 73 17.87 -5.40 5.41
C LYS A 73 17.72 -3.91 5.72
N LEU A 74 17.18 -3.61 6.88
CA LEU A 74 17.05 -2.26 7.46
C LEU A 74 17.84 -2.19 8.77
N PRO A 75 19.20 -2.16 8.71
CA PRO A 75 20.05 -2.26 9.90
C PRO A 75 19.86 -1.10 10.88
N HIS A 76 19.48 0.08 10.40
CA HIS A 76 19.17 1.24 11.26
C HIS A 76 17.97 0.98 12.18
N PHE A 77 17.11 0.04 11.81
CA PHE A 77 15.87 -0.27 12.53
C PHE A 77 15.88 -1.66 13.17
N GLY A 78 16.97 -2.41 13.07
CA GLY A 78 17.10 -3.75 13.65
C GLY A 78 16.17 -4.78 13.01
N LEU A 79 15.71 -4.57 11.76
CA LEU A 79 14.73 -5.43 11.09
C LEU A 79 15.02 -5.61 9.59
N ASN A 80 14.17 -6.36 8.93
CA ASN A 80 14.11 -6.44 7.48
C ASN A 80 12.71 -6.10 6.97
N ALA A 81 12.62 -5.80 5.69
CA ALA A 81 11.37 -5.47 5.02
C ALA A 81 11.11 -6.41 3.83
N GLN A 82 9.85 -6.63 3.53
CA GLN A 82 9.42 -7.40 2.38
C GLN A 82 9.42 -6.53 1.13
N PRO A 83 10.19 -6.86 0.06
CA PRO A 83 10.10 -6.16 -1.21
C PRO A 83 8.81 -6.54 -1.92
N LEU A 84 8.06 -5.53 -2.38
CA LEU A 84 6.84 -5.73 -3.14
C LEU A 84 6.82 -4.82 -4.38
N ARG A 85 6.21 -5.31 -5.45
CA ARG A 85 6.04 -4.58 -6.71
C ARG A 85 4.99 -3.48 -6.60
N PHE A 86 5.18 -2.44 -7.39
CA PHE A 86 4.25 -1.31 -7.53
C PHE A 86 4.11 -0.43 -6.28
N LEU A 87 4.95 -0.61 -5.24
CA LEU A 87 4.90 0.23 -4.05
C LEU A 87 5.38 1.67 -4.32
N ASP A 88 6.13 1.90 -5.39
CA ASP A 88 6.51 3.26 -5.82
C ASP A 88 5.27 4.15 -5.97
N LEU A 89 4.17 3.62 -6.50
CA LEU A 89 2.89 4.33 -6.61
C LEU A 89 2.37 4.88 -5.27
N LEU A 90 2.69 4.22 -4.16
CA LEU A 90 2.23 4.62 -2.84
C LEU A 90 3.14 5.66 -2.17
N ILE A 91 4.36 5.83 -2.71
CA ILE A 91 5.37 6.78 -2.19
C ILE A 91 5.31 8.10 -2.95
N GLU A 92 5.00 8.06 -4.26
CA GLU A 92 5.08 9.21 -5.16
C GLU A 92 4.19 10.38 -4.74
N ASP A 93 3.03 10.10 -4.17
CA ASP A 93 2.11 11.14 -3.70
C ASP A 93 1.54 10.71 -2.34
N THR A 94 1.83 11.47 -1.31
CA THR A 94 1.39 11.20 0.05
C THR A 94 0.66 12.39 0.65
N MET A 95 -0.27 12.10 1.54
CA MET A 95 -0.97 13.12 2.34
C MET A 95 -0.57 13.00 3.80
N LYS A 96 -0.37 14.13 4.44
CA LYS A 96 -0.11 14.22 5.88
C LYS A 96 -1.42 14.18 6.65
N VAL A 97 -1.50 13.27 7.59
CA VAL A 97 -2.65 13.14 8.50
C VAL A 97 -2.15 13.24 9.92
N LYS A 98 -2.81 14.07 10.72
CA LYS A 98 -2.48 14.22 12.14
C LYS A 98 -3.51 13.44 12.98
N ILE A 99 -3.01 12.47 13.76
CA ILE A 99 -3.81 11.63 14.65
C ILE A 99 -3.20 11.75 16.05
N GLU A 100 -3.97 12.20 17.03
CA GLU A 100 -3.53 12.35 18.42
C GLU A 100 -2.19 13.09 18.60
N GLY A 101 -1.97 14.10 17.76
CA GLY A 101 -0.73 14.89 17.79
C GLY A 101 0.42 14.33 16.96
N ILE A 102 0.34 13.10 16.48
CA ILE A 102 1.35 12.46 15.64
C ILE A 102 1.02 12.70 14.16
N GLU A 103 1.97 13.21 13.40
CA GLU A 103 1.86 13.36 11.95
C GLU A 103 2.33 12.07 11.27
N ILE A 104 1.48 11.51 10.41
CA ILE A 104 1.78 10.34 9.59
C ILE A 104 1.57 10.65 8.12
N ASN A 105 2.40 10.07 7.26
CA ASN A 105 2.22 10.11 5.82
C ASN A 105 1.41 8.90 5.36
N LEU A 106 0.29 9.15 4.69
CA LEU A 106 -0.51 8.12 4.04
C LEU A 106 -0.41 8.27 2.53
N PRO A 107 -0.45 7.18 1.75
CA PRO A 107 -0.60 7.27 0.31
C PRO A 107 -1.83 8.11 -0.05
N HIS A 108 -1.71 8.94 -1.08
CA HIS A 108 -2.89 9.64 -1.60
C HIS A 108 -3.95 8.62 -2.03
N PRO A 109 -5.25 8.82 -1.74
CA PRO A 109 -6.29 7.83 -2.05
C PRO A 109 -6.33 7.40 -3.52
N ALA A 110 -6.05 8.30 -4.47
CA ALA A 110 -5.98 7.94 -5.88
C ALA A 110 -4.84 6.94 -6.17
N ASN A 111 -3.65 7.17 -5.61
CA ASN A 111 -2.51 6.26 -5.75
C ASN A 111 -2.81 4.90 -5.13
N PHE A 112 -3.42 4.90 -3.95
CA PHE A 112 -3.82 3.67 -3.28
C PHE A 112 -4.86 2.88 -4.08
N ALA A 113 -5.90 3.53 -4.59
CA ALA A 113 -6.94 2.88 -5.39
C ALA A 113 -6.37 2.28 -6.68
N VAL A 114 -5.55 3.04 -7.40
CA VAL A 114 -4.92 2.58 -8.63
C VAL A 114 -3.94 1.42 -8.37
N HIS A 115 -3.15 1.50 -7.30
CA HIS A 115 -2.33 0.38 -6.85
C HIS A 115 -3.18 -0.89 -6.61
N LYS A 116 -4.32 -0.77 -5.93
CA LYS A 116 -5.24 -1.87 -5.69
C LYS A 116 -5.80 -2.48 -6.99
N LEU A 117 -6.13 -1.66 -8.00
CA LEU A 117 -6.53 -2.13 -9.33
C LEU A 117 -5.45 -2.95 -10.04
N ILE A 118 -4.18 -2.66 -9.80
CA ILE A 118 -3.08 -3.42 -10.38
C ILE A 118 -2.86 -4.73 -9.63
N ILE A 119 -2.88 -4.69 -8.29
CA ILE A 119 -2.48 -5.86 -7.50
C ILE A 119 -3.54 -6.92 -7.38
N PHE A 120 -4.86 -6.59 -7.40
CA PHE A 120 -5.90 -7.61 -7.30
C PHE A 120 -5.80 -8.64 -8.44
N GLN A 121 -5.40 -8.21 -9.64
CA GLN A 121 -5.19 -9.09 -10.81
C GLN A 121 -4.04 -10.09 -10.64
N ARG A 122 -3.24 -9.93 -9.60
CA ARG A 122 -2.10 -10.81 -9.27
C ARG A 122 -2.34 -11.67 -8.03
N ARG A 123 -3.47 -11.45 -7.36
CA ARG A 123 -3.86 -12.25 -6.19
C ARG A 123 -4.31 -13.64 -6.62
N THR A 124 -3.97 -14.62 -5.79
CA THR A 124 -4.41 -16.01 -5.97
C THR A 124 -5.56 -16.39 -5.04
N LYS A 125 -5.67 -15.69 -3.90
CA LYS A 125 -6.74 -15.92 -2.93
C LYS A 125 -7.94 -15.06 -3.26
N GLU A 126 -9.10 -15.68 -3.46
CA GLU A 126 -10.34 -15.01 -3.88
C GLU A 126 -10.76 -13.90 -2.91
N GLU A 127 -10.69 -14.14 -1.60
CA GLU A 127 -11.01 -13.13 -0.59
C GLU A 127 -10.17 -11.84 -0.74
N LYS A 128 -8.86 -11.99 -1.11
CA LYS A 128 -7.97 -10.87 -1.34
C LYS A 128 -8.25 -10.17 -2.66
N ILE A 129 -8.65 -10.92 -3.69
CA ILE A 129 -9.09 -10.36 -4.98
C ILE A 129 -10.29 -9.45 -4.74
N ILE A 130 -11.32 -9.97 -4.07
CA ILE A 130 -12.56 -9.24 -3.78
C ILE A 130 -12.27 -8.00 -2.92
N LYS A 131 -11.50 -8.17 -1.84
CA LYS A 131 -11.14 -7.07 -0.94
C LYS A 131 -10.40 -5.94 -1.66
N ASP A 132 -9.33 -6.25 -2.41
CA ASP A 132 -8.52 -5.25 -3.10
C ASP A 132 -9.32 -4.56 -4.21
N ARG A 133 -10.12 -5.32 -4.96
CA ARG A 133 -11.01 -4.81 -6.01
C ARG A 133 -12.05 -3.84 -5.46
N ASN A 134 -12.80 -4.26 -4.44
CA ASN A 134 -13.86 -3.43 -3.86
C ASN A 134 -13.29 -2.15 -3.25
N ALA A 135 -12.18 -2.24 -2.49
CA ALA A 135 -11.51 -1.07 -1.95
C ALA A 135 -11.10 -0.07 -3.03
N ALA A 136 -10.55 -0.56 -4.16
CA ALA A 136 -10.20 0.31 -5.28
C ALA A 136 -11.40 1.08 -5.82
N ILE A 137 -12.50 0.36 -6.10
CA ILE A 137 -13.70 0.95 -6.70
C ILE A 137 -14.39 1.94 -5.75
N GLU A 138 -14.54 1.58 -4.49
CA GLU A 138 -15.14 2.45 -3.47
C GLU A 138 -14.36 3.76 -3.32
N ILE A 139 -13.03 3.69 -3.28
CA ILE A 139 -12.19 4.90 -3.17
C ILE A 139 -12.29 5.76 -4.43
N LEU A 140 -12.24 5.16 -5.63
CA LEU A 140 -12.37 5.92 -6.88
C LEU A 140 -13.72 6.62 -7.00
N ARG A 141 -14.81 5.94 -6.64
CA ARG A 141 -16.15 6.55 -6.60
C ARG A 141 -16.20 7.70 -5.60
N ALA A 142 -15.67 7.50 -4.38
CA ALA A 142 -15.62 8.56 -3.38
C ALA A 142 -14.82 9.78 -3.82
N LEU A 143 -13.74 9.59 -4.59
CA LEU A 143 -12.97 10.69 -5.18
C LEU A 143 -13.76 11.43 -6.26
N ILE A 144 -14.51 10.71 -7.10
CA ILE A 144 -15.37 11.28 -8.13
C ILE A 144 -16.48 12.10 -7.49
N ASP A 145 -17.16 11.56 -6.47
CA ASP A 145 -18.23 12.25 -5.73
C ASP A 145 -17.74 13.53 -5.04
N LYS A 146 -16.46 13.60 -4.71
CA LYS A 146 -15.81 14.79 -4.15
C LYS A 146 -15.29 15.78 -5.20
N GLY A 147 -15.43 15.46 -6.49
CA GLY A 147 -14.87 16.29 -7.57
C GLY A 147 -13.36 16.14 -7.76
N GLU A 148 -12.72 15.13 -7.16
CA GLU A 148 -11.27 14.92 -7.21
C GLU A 148 -10.82 14.10 -8.45
N VAL A 149 -11.56 14.20 -9.55
CA VAL A 149 -11.26 13.51 -10.83
C VAL A 149 -9.85 13.84 -11.34
N ALA A 150 -9.40 15.09 -11.16
CA ALA A 150 -8.07 15.52 -11.58
C ALA A 150 -6.95 14.71 -10.91
N ALA A 151 -7.11 14.32 -9.63
CA ALA A 151 -6.15 13.49 -8.93
C ALA A 151 -6.06 12.08 -9.54
N ILE A 152 -7.20 11.49 -9.90
CA ILE A 152 -7.25 10.17 -10.54
C ILE A 152 -6.53 10.22 -11.89
N ARG A 153 -6.83 11.23 -12.72
CA ARG A 153 -6.16 11.41 -14.03
C ARG A 153 -4.66 11.64 -13.89
N ARG A 154 -4.24 12.47 -12.93
CA ARG A 154 -2.82 12.74 -12.68
C ARG A 154 -2.06 11.45 -12.39
N VAL A 155 -2.55 10.62 -11.48
CA VAL A 155 -1.93 9.33 -11.14
C VAL A 155 -1.90 8.41 -12.34
N PHE A 156 -2.99 8.28 -13.08
CA PHE A 156 -3.03 7.45 -14.27
C PHE A 156 -2.05 7.90 -15.36
N ASN A 157 -1.98 9.20 -15.62
CA ASN A 157 -1.10 9.76 -16.66
C ASN A 157 0.38 9.73 -16.28
N SER A 158 0.72 9.72 -14.99
CA SER A 158 2.12 9.57 -14.53
C SER A 158 2.67 8.16 -14.72
N MET A 159 1.79 7.17 -14.94
CA MET A 159 2.22 5.79 -15.07
C MET A 159 2.82 5.47 -16.44
N ILE A 160 3.75 4.50 -16.43
CA ILE A 160 4.21 3.88 -17.67
C ILE A 160 3.06 3.14 -18.39
N PRO A 161 3.06 3.07 -19.73
CA PRO A 161 1.96 2.47 -20.50
C PRO A 161 1.57 1.04 -20.09
N LYS A 162 2.55 0.26 -19.65
CA LYS A 162 2.33 -1.11 -19.16
C LYS A 162 1.43 -1.15 -17.91
N TRP A 163 1.53 -0.16 -17.03
CA TRP A 163 0.72 -0.07 -15.82
C TRP A 163 -0.64 0.53 -16.13
N GLN A 164 -0.71 1.52 -17.02
CA GLN A 164 -1.99 2.06 -17.50
C GLN A 164 -2.87 0.95 -18.09
N LYS A 165 -2.30 0.06 -18.93
CA LYS A 165 -3.02 -1.10 -19.47
C LYS A 165 -3.57 -2.02 -18.36
N LYS A 166 -2.85 -2.20 -17.26
CA LYS A 166 -3.34 -2.99 -16.12
C LYS A 166 -4.51 -2.31 -15.40
N VAL A 167 -4.45 -1.00 -15.23
CA VAL A 167 -5.55 -0.23 -14.63
C VAL A 167 -6.80 -0.33 -15.50
N ILE A 168 -6.68 -0.10 -16.80
CA ILE A 168 -7.78 -0.21 -17.76
C ILE A 168 -8.39 -1.62 -17.68
N LYS A 169 -7.56 -2.65 -17.78
CA LYS A 169 -8.03 -4.05 -17.67
C LYS A 169 -8.78 -4.31 -16.36
N GLY A 170 -8.26 -3.81 -15.22
CA GLY A 170 -8.93 -3.94 -13.94
C GLY A 170 -10.29 -3.27 -13.89
N LEU A 171 -10.45 -2.11 -14.52
CA LEU A 171 -11.74 -1.41 -14.64
C LEU A 171 -12.71 -2.11 -15.58
N GLU A 172 -12.23 -2.70 -16.67
CA GLU A 172 -13.04 -3.52 -17.58
C GLU A 172 -13.57 -4.78 -16.89
N GLU A 173 -12.71 -5.51 -16.18
CA GLU A 173 -13.08 -6.70 -15.40
C GLU A 173 -14.13 -6.39 -14.32
N THR A 174 -14.10 -5.19 -13.76
CA THR A 174 -15.07 -4.73 -12.77
C THR A 174 -16.31 -4.06 -13.38
N LYS A 175 -16.35 -3.90 -14.70
CA LYS A 175 -17.43 -3.24 -15.47
C LYS A 175 -17.65 -1.77 -15.06
N GLU A 176 -16.60 -1.10 -14.58
CA GLU A 176 -16.63 0.30 -14.11
C GLU A 176 -16.49 1.29 -15.28
N ARG A 177 -17.47 1.31 -16.18
CA ARG A 177 -17.47 2.14 -17.40
C ARG A 177 -17.37 3.63 -17.11
N GLY A 178 -18.03 4.11 -16.03
CA GLY A 178 -17.99 5.51 -15.63
C GLY A 178 -16.58 5.96 -15.21
N ILE A 179 -15.85 5.12 -14.45
CA ILE A 179 -14.48 5.40 -14.05
C ILE A 179 -13.56 5.29 -15.28
N LEU A 180 -13.78 4.30 -16.12
CA LEU A 180 -12.98 4.08 -17.32
C LEU A 180 -13.05 5.30 -18.28
N SER A 181 -14.25 5.84 -18.50
CA SER A 181 -14.43 7.02 -19.35
C SER A 181 -13.68 8.26 -18.85
N ILE A 182 -13.48 8.39 -17.54
CA ILE A 182 -12.69 9.48 -16.95
C ILE A 182 -11.20 9.40 -17.35
N LEU A 183 -10.68 8.19 -17.53
CA LEU A 183 -9.26 7.96 -17.82
C LEU A 183 -8.92 7.97 -19.33
N THR A 184 -9.92 7.79 -20.19
CA THR A 184 -9.73 7.63 -21.65
C THR A 184 -10.11 8.86 -22.47
N VAL A 185 -10.43 9.99 -21.80
CA VAL A 185 -10.75 11.28 -22.46
C VAL A 185 -9.53 12.20 -22.54
#